data_55774f4d52f16a3836e23d2eb10f4b81
#
_entry.id   55774f4d52f16a3836e23d2eb10f4b81
#
_cell.length_a   1.000
_cell.length_b   1.000
_cell.length_c   1.000
_cell.angle_alpha   90.00
_cell.angle_beta   90.00
_cell.angle_gamma   90.00
#
_symmetry.space_group_name_H-M   'P 1'
#
loop_
_entity.id
_entity.type
_entity.pdbx_description
1 polymer ?
#
loop_
_entity_poly.entity_id
_entity_poly.type
_entity_poly.pdbx_seq_one_letter_code
_entity_poly.pdbx_strand_id
1 'polypeptide(L)'
;MDQKGVLAELVGELSRLPGIGRKTAQRLAFYILKQPNEEATRLAEAIMAVKERLGLCSECRNIAESELCEICLDAKRDRTRVVVVEEIPTLHAIERTGGYKGLYHVLAGALSPLDGVWPADIKAQDLADRVAGSAIEEVILATSPTIEGEATAIYLSRLLTPLGRRISRIALGVPVGMDLEYADEVTLLKSLDGRREIA
;
A
#
# COMPACT_ATOMS: atom_id res chain seq x y z
N MET A 1 11.46 37.22 10.85
CA MET A 1 10.74 37.35 12.14
C MET A 1 10.56 35.95 12.69
N ASP A 2 11.34 35.60 13.69
CA ASP A 2 11.12 34.39 14.48
C ASP A 2 9.86 34.65 15.35
N GLN A 3 8.75 34.09 14.90
CA GLN A 3 7.52 34.10 15.69
C GLN A 3 7.72 33.13 16.87
N LYS A 4 8.02 33.67 18.06
CA LYS A 4 7.94 32.92 19.32
C LYS A 4 6.49 32.96 19.78
N GLY A 5 5.84 31.80 19.94
CA GLY A 5 4.46 31.73 20.44
C GLY A 5 3.68 30.55 19.85
N VAL A 6 2.48 30.34 20.35
CA VAL A 6 1.59 29.22 19.99
C VAL A 6 1.36 29.07 18.46
N LEU A 7 1.21 30.22 17.76
CA LEU A 7 1.03 30.20 16.31
C LEU A 7 2.29 29.69 15.57
N ALA A 8 3.47 30.08 16.07
CA ALA A 8 4.73 29.59 15.47
C ALA A 8 4.94 28.10 15.70
N GLU A 9 4.51 27.58 16.84
CA GLU A 9 4.52 26.15 17.14
C GLU A 9 3.63 25.38 16.14
N LEU A 10 2.39 25.83 15.94
CA LEU A 10 1.49 25.22 14.95
C LEU A 10 2.06 25.26 13.53
N VAL A 11 2.66 26.39 13.12
CA VAL A 11 3.35 26.50 11.82
C VAL A 11 4.51 25.52 11.75
N GLY A 12 5.26 25.34 12.84
CA GLY A 12 6.36 24.39 12.95
C GLY A 12 5.87 22.96 12.71
N GLU A 13 4.86 22.53 13.45
CA GLU A 13 4.32 21.16 13.32
C GLU A 13 3.72 20.89 11.93
N LEU A 14 2.96 21.82 11.38
CA LEU A 14 2.44 21.69 10.02
C LEU A 14 3.55 21.62 8.95
N SER A 15 4.67 22.32 9.17
CA SER A 15 5.81 22.30 8.24
C SER A 15 6.59 20.97 8.25
N ARG A 16 6.38 20.12 9.25
CA ARG A 16 6.98 18.77 9.35
C ARG A 16 6.24 17.75 8.50
N LEU A 17 5.02 18.09 8.05
CA LEU A 17 4.25 17.18 7.19
C LEU A 17 4.85 17.15 5.78
N PRO A 18 5.00 15.95 5.15
CA PRO A 18 5.52 15.81 3.81
C PRO A 18 4.75 16.68 2.80
N GLY A 19 5.45 17.41 1.95
CA GLY A 19 4.85 18.27 0.93
C GLY A 19 4.33 19.62 1.46
N ILE A 20 4.37 19.87 2.77
CA ILE A 20 3.95 21.16 3.35
C ILE A 20 5.17 22.03 3.67
N GLY A 21 5.47 22.98 2.78
CA GLY A 21 6.50 23.98 3.02
C GLY A 21 6.04 25.08 4.00
N ARG A 22 6.99 25.82 4.57
CA ARG A 22 6.75 26.86 5.59
C ARG A 22 5.66 27.88 5.19
N LYS A 23 5.60 28.30 3.92
CA LYS A 23 4.59 29.26 3.41
C LYS A 23 3.19 28.65 3.45
N THR A 24 3.05 27.39 3.08
CA THR A 24 1.77 26.65 3.14
C THR A 24 1.35 26.41 4.58
N ALA A 25 2.27 25.98 5.44
CA ALA A 25 2.03 25.80 6.88
C ALA A 25 1.52 27.07 7.54
N GLN A 26 2.14 28.22 7.24
CA GLN A 26 1.71 29.51 7.76
C GLN A 26 0.28 29.86 7.31
N ARG A 27 -0.05 29.63 6.03
CA ARG A 27 -1.40 29.84 5.50
C ARG A 27 -2.44 28.94 6.17
N LEU A 28 -2.11 27.66 6.40
CA LEU A 28 -2.98 26.72 7.11
C LEU A 28 -3.18 27.12 8.58
N ALA A 29 -2.12 27.53 9.27
CA ALA A 29 -2.21 27.98 10.66
C ALA A 29 -3.12 29.21 10.80
N PHE A 30 -3.01 30.21 9.90
CA PHE A 30 -3.92 31.36 9.89
C PHE A 30 -5.36 30.99 9.49
N TYR A 31 -5.54 29.99 8.65
CA TYR A 31 -6.87 29.47 8.34
C TYR A 31 -7.51 28.86 9.58
N ILE A 32 -6.80 27.98 10.30
CA ILE A 32 -7.28 27.35 11.53
C ILE A 32 -7.60 28.41 12.60
N LEU A 33 -6.75 29.41 12.75
CA LEU A 33 -6.96 30.52 13.72
C LEU A 33 -8.28 31.30 13.47
N LYS A 34 -8.71 31.37 12.21
CA LYS A 34 -9.94 32.08 11.83
C LYS A 34 -11.21 31.22 11.93
N GLN A 35 -11.07 29.91 12.06
CA GLN A 35 -12.20 29.01 12.21
C GLN A 35 -12.77 29.06 13.64
N PRO A 36 -14.04 28.70 13.84
CA PRO A 36 -14.60 28.43 15.15
C PRO A 36 -13.80 27.36 15.90
N ASN A 37 -13.77 27.44 17.24
CA ASN A 37 -13.04 26.44 18.05
C ASN A 37 -13.48 25.01 17.80
N GLU A 38 -14.76 24.79 17.51
CA GLU A 38 -15.34 23.49 17.21
C GLU A 38 -14.69 22.83 15.99
N GLU A 39 -14.34 23.62 14.96
CA GLU A 39 -13.65 23.13 13.75
C GLU A 39 -12.22 22.71 14.09
N ALA A 40 -11.50 23.51 14.86
CA ALA A 40 -10.15 23.19 15.30
C ALA A 40 -10.14 21.93 16.18
N THR A 41 -11.09 21.82 17.10
CA THR A 41 -11.26 20.65 17.97
C THR A 41 -11.53 19.38 17.14
N ARG A 42 -12.47 19.43 16.19
CA ARG A 42 -12.75 18.29 15.30
C ARG A 42 -11.52 17.81 14.53
N LEU A 43 -10.72 18.74 14.03
CA LEU A 43 -9.48 18.38 13.33
C LEU A 43 -8.47 17.69 14.26
N ALA A 44 -8.28 18.24 15.46
CA ALA A 44 -7.39 17.68 16.46
C ALA A 44 -7.86 16.28 16.91
N GLU A 45 -9.15 16.12 17.19
CA GLU A 45 -9.74 14.82 17.55
C GLU A 45 -9.60 13.80 16.43
N ALA A 46 -9.80 14.18 15.17
CA ALA A 46 -9.62 13.29 14.02
C ALA A 46 -8.18 12.80 13.90
N ILE A 47 -7.19 13.69 14.11
CA ILE A 47 -5.77 13.32 14.10
C ILE A 47 -5.46 12.32 15.22
N MET A 48 -5.95 12.58 16.44
CA MET A 48 -5.75 11.70 17.59
C MET A 48 -6.43 10.34 17.37
N ALA A 49 -7.68 10.33 16.89
CA ALA A 49 -8.43 9.12 16.63
C ALA A 49 -7.72 8.17 15.66
N VAL A 50 -7.07 8.71 14.60
CA VAL A 50 -6.25 7.90 13.68
C VAL A 50 -5.13 7.18 14.42
N LYS A 51 -4.47 7.85 15.38
CA LYS A 51 -3.35 7.27 16.14
C LYS A 51 -3.80 6.29 17.22
N GLU A 52 -4.96 6.51 17.80
CA GLU A 52 -5.47 5.74 18.93
C GLU A 52 -6.29 4.52 18.50
N ARG A 53 -7.03 4.62 17.38
CA ARG A 53 -7.99 3.60 16.97
C ARG A 53 -7.52 2.75 15.79
N LEU A 54 -6.59 3.25 14.96
CA LEU A 54 -6.13 2.49 13.81
C LEU A 54 -4.90 1.65 14.15
N GLY A 55 -5.02 0.36 13.87
CA GLY A 55 -3.93 -0.61 13.91
C GLY A 55 -3.76 -1.33 12.58
N LEU A 56 -3.00 -2.41 12.59
CA LEU A 56 -2.86 -3.30 11.45
C LEU A 56 -3.71 -4.55 11.68
N CYS A 57 -4.46 -4.93 10.65
CA CYS A 57 -5.20 -6.19 10.61
C CYS A 57 -4.27 -7.38 10.89
N SER A 58 -4.65 -8.26 11.82
CA SER A 58 -3.86 -9.43 12.21
C SER A 58 -3.64 -10.42 11.06
N GLU A 59 -4.58 -10.49 10.10
CA GLU A 59 -4.45 -11.39 8.95
C GLU A 59 -3.71 -10.78 7.75
N CYS A 60 -4.09 -9.56 7.33
CA CYS A 60 -3.65 -9.02 6.05
C CYS A 60 -2.75 -7.80 6.16
N ARG A 61 -2.56 -7.25 7.37
CA ARG A 61 -1.77 -6.04 7.66
C ARG A 61 -2.29 -4.76 7.00
N ASN A 62 -3.54 -4.76 6.50
CA ASN A 62 -4.23 -3.51 6.14
C ASN A 62 -4.59 -2.71 7.40
N ILE A 63 -4.92 -1.43 7.23
CA ILE A 63 -5.46 -0.60 8.33
C ILE A 63 -6.77 -1.20 8.83
N ALA A 64 -6.93 -1.26 10.15
CA ALA A 64 -8.13 -1.78 10.82
C ALA A 64 -8.40 -1.01 12.13
N GLU A 65 -9.68 -0.83 12.45
CA GLU A 65 -10.13 -0.31 13.76
C GLU A 65 -10.33 -1.42 14.81
N SER A 66 -10.22 -2.67 14.38
CA SER A 66 -10.34 -3.86 15.22
C SER A 66 -9.25 -4.87 14.84
N GLU A 67 -9.29 -6.07 15.40
CA GLU A 67 -8.33 -7.13 15.09
C GLU A 67 -8.28 -7.46 13.59
N LEU A 68 -9.44 -7.44 12.90
CA LEU A 68 -9.55 -7.70 11.47
C LEU A 68 -10.12 -6.47 10.76
N CYS A 69 -9.61 -6.19 9.54
CA CYS A 69 -10.15 -5.15 8.69
C CYS A 69 -11.45 -5.60 8.00
N GLU A 70 -12.20 -4.63 7.47
CA GLU A 70 -13.47 -4.87 6.77
C GLU A 70 -13.35 -5.90 5.65
N ILE A 71 -12.22 -5.92 4.93
CA ILE A 71 -11.98 -6.87 3.84
C ILE A 71 -11.85 -8.30 4.38
N CYS A 72 -11.11 -8.51 5.46
CA CYS A 72 -10.97 -9.83 6.06
C CYS A 72 -12.25 -10.33 6.76
N LEU A 73 -13.07 -9.42 7.25
CA LEU A 73 -14.37 -9.73 7.86
C LEU A 73 -15.46 -10.05 6.83
N ASP A 74 -15.34 -9.56 5.58
CA ASP A 74 -16.36 -9.77 4.56
C ASP A 74 -16.43 -11.24 4.12
N ALA A 75 -17.50 -11.92 4.52
CA ALA A 75 -17.74 -13.32 4.19
C ALA A 75 -18.00 -13.58 2.69
N LYS A 76 -18.27 -12.53 1.90
CA LYS A 76 -18.51 -12.63 0.45
C LYS A 76 -17.22 -12.69 -0.35
N ARG A 77 -16.07 -12.50 0.29
CA ARG A 77 -14.76 -12.53 -0.39
C ARG A 77 -14.38 -13.96 -0.77
N ASP A 78 -13.77 -14.07 -1.94
CA ASP A 78 -13.14 -15.32 -2.39
C ASP A 78 -11.87 -15.57 -1.57
N ARG A 79 -11.93 -16.55 -0.67
CA ARG A 79 -10.83 -16.90 0.22
C ARG A 79 -9.77 -17.79 -0.42
N THR A 80 -9.97 -18.21 -1.66
CA THR A 80 -9.01 -19.04 -2.41
C THR A 80 -7.92 -18.20 -3.09
N ARG A 81 -8.09 -16.87 -3.20
CA ARG A 81 -7.15 -15.99 -3.86
C ARG A 81 -6.69 -14.85 -2.97
N VAL A 82 -5.40 -14.58 -2.98
CA VAL A 82 -4.80 -13.44 -2.26
C VAL A 82 -3.92 -12.61 -3.18
N VAL A 83 -4.13 -11.30 -3.19
CA VAL A 83 -3.21 -10.33 -3.81
C VAL A 83 -2.23 -9.83 -2.76
N VAL A 84 -0.94 -9.92 -3.08
CA VAL A 84 0.16 -9.44 -2.23
C VAL A 84 0.66 -8.11 -2.76
N VAL A 85 0.63 -7.09 -1.92
CA VAL A 85 1.11 -5.73 -2.22
C VAL A 85 2.20 -5.31 -1.25
N GLU A 86 3.05 -4.37 -1.66
CA GLU A 86 4.10 -3.82 -0.82
C GLU A 86 3.54 -2.92 0.28
N GLU A 87 2.54 -2.09 -0.08
CA GLU A 87 2.01 -1.03 0.78
C GLU A 87 0.48 -0.93 0.73
N ILE A 88 -0.10 -0.39 1.79
CA ILE A 88 -1.53 -0.19 1.96
C ILE A 88 -2.17 0.68 0.85
N PRO A 89 -1.56 1.77 0.38
CA PRO A 89 -2.13 2.57 -0.72
C PRO A 89 -2.37 1.76 -2.00
N THR A 90 -1.50 0.80 -2.31
CA THR A 90 -1.64 -0.09 -3.48
C THR A 90 -2.85 -1.01 -3.33
N LEU A 91 -3.07 -1.57 -2.12
CA LEU A 91 -4.28 -2.35 -1.81
C LEU A 91 -5.53 -1.52 -2.09
N HIS A 92 -5.60 -0.31 -1.56
CA HIS A 92 -6.75 0.57 -1.77
C HIS A 92 -6.94 0.98 -3.23
N ALA A 93 -5.86 1.10 -4.01
CA ALA A 93 -5.94 1.37 -5.44
C ALA A 93 -6.60 0.21 -6.18
N ILE A 94 -6.22 -1.04 -5.88
CA ILE A 94 -6.83 -2.24 -6.46
C ILE A 94 -8.28 -2.37 -6.00
N GLU A 95 -8.57 -2.17 -4.72
CA GLU A 95 -9.91 -2.30 -4.16
C GLU A 95 -10.91 -1.31 -4.78
N ARG A 96 -10.47 -0.07 -5.05
CA ARG A 96 -11.30 0.94 -5.74
C ARG A 96 -11.73 0.53 -7.16
N THR A 97 -11.07 -0.41 -7.81
CA THR A 97 -11.50 -0.91 -9.12
C THR A 97 -12.82 -1.68 -9.05
N GLY A 98 -13.15 -2.22 -7.88
CA GLY A 98 -14.31 -3.08 -7.66
C GLY A 98 -14.23 -4.43 -8.37
N GLY A 99 -13.22 -4.68 -9.19
CA GLY A 99 -13.09 -5.87 -10.02
C GLY A 99 -12.47 -7.08 -9.30
N TYR A 100 -11.74 -6.87 -8.21
CA TYR A 100 -11.14 -7.94 -7.43
C TYR A 100 -11.98 -8.24 -6.17
N LYS A 101 -12.27 -9.52 -5.95
CA LYS A 101 -13.11 -9.97 -4.83
C LYS A 101 -12.40 -10.96 -3.90
N GLY A 102 -11.10 -11.16 -4.08
CA GLY A 102 -10.28 -12.00 -3.21
C GLY A 102 -9.76 -11.28 -1.97
N LEU A 103 -8.83 -11.92 -1.28
CA LEU A 103 -8.15 -11.39 -0.09
C LEU A 103 -6.91 -10.58 -0.49
N TYR A 104 -6.37 -9.85 0.48
CA TYR A 104 -5.11 -9.12 0.34
C TYR A 104 -4.11 -9.54 1.41
N HIS A 105 -2.85 -9.29 1.12
CA HIS A 105 -1.77 -9.30 2.11
C HIS A 105 -0.83 -8.14 1.82
N VAL A 106 -0.59 -7.31 2.85
CA VAL A 106 0.30 -6.17 2.75
C VAL A 106 1.63 -6.54 3.39
N LEU A 107 2.70 -6.40 2.62
CA LEU A 107 4.06 -6.48 3.11
C LEU A 107 4.39 -5.20 3.91
N ALA A 108 5.55 -5.15 4.53
CA ALA A 108 6.03 -3.91 5.16
C ALA A 108 7.02 -3.15 4.24
N GLY A 109 6.84 -3.24 2.93
CA GLY A 109 7.69 -2.65 1.91
C GLY A 109 8.21 -3.66 0.89
N ALA A 110 9.30 -3.33 0.20
CA ALA A 110 10.02 -4.17 -0.75
C ALA A 110 11.42 -4.51 -0.24
N LEU A 111 12.01 -5.59 -0.72
CA LEU A 111 13.42 -5.93 -0.45
C LEU A 111 14.34 -4.87 -1.04
N SER A 112 15.19 -4.28 -0.22
CA SER A 112 16.22 -3.34 -0.64
C SER A 112 17.50 -3.55 0.19
N PRO A 113 18.36 -4.51 -0.19
CA PRO A 113 19.59 -4.76 0.55
C PRO A 113 20.52 -3.55 0.66
N LEU A 114 20.47 -2.65 -0.34
CA LEU A 114 21.25 -1.41 -0.34
C LEU A 114 20.77 -0.44 0.75
N ASP A 115 19.47 -0.46 1.06
CA ASP A 115 18.86 0.35 2.13
C ASP A 115 18.73 -0.44 3.43
N GLY A 116 19.28 -1.65 3.51
CA GLY A 116 19.24 -2.52 4.69
C GLY A 116 17.89 -3.18 4.94
N VAL A 117 17.00 -3.29 3.93
CA VAL A 117 15.68 -3.93 4.07
C VAL A 117 15.77 -5.40 3.66
N TRP A 118 15.59 -6.29 4.62
CA TRP A 118 15.73 -7.74 4.47
C TRP A 118 14.37 -8.47 4.52
N PRO A 119 14.32 -9.78 4.20
CA PRO A 119 13.08 -10.56 4.22
C PRO A 119 12.30 -10.51 5.55
N ALA A 120 12.99 -10.41 6.68
CA ALA A 120 12.34 -10.29 7.98
C ALA A 120 11.63 -8.94 8.16
N ASP A 121 12.17 -7.87 7.57
CA ASP A 121 11.60 -6.53 7.68
C ASP A 121 10.30 -6.41 6.89
N ILE A 122 10.23 -7.01 5.70
CA ILE A 122 9.01 -7.04 4.87
C ILE A 122 8.00 -8.10 5.30
N LYS A 123 8.23 -8.80 6.43
CA LYS A 123 7.30 -9.80 6.98
C LYS A 123 6.89 -10.90 5.98
N ALA A 124 7.83 -11.32 5.14
CA ALA A 124 7.57 -12.34 4.12
C ALA A 124 7.15 -13.69 4.72
N GLN A 125 7.66 -14.03 5.91
CA GLN A 125 7.30 -15.27 6.60
C GLN A 125 5.82 -15.27 7.05
N ASP A 126 5.29 -14.14 7.49
CA ASP A 126 3.88 -14.00 7.89
C ASP A 126 2.94 -14.38 6.71
N LEU A 127 3.32 -14.00 5.48
CA LEU A 127 2.61 -14.41 4.26
C LEU A 127 2.68 -15.93 4.04
N ALA A 128 3.87 -16.53 4.17
CA ALA A 128 4.04 -17.96 3.97
C ALA A 128 3.23 -18.78 4.98
N ASP A 129 3.26 -18.39 6.26
CA ASP A 129 2.51 -19.05 7.34
C ASP A 129 1.00 -18.93 7.11
N ARG A 130 0.53 -17.76 6.67
CA ARG A 130 -0.87 -17.53 6.31
C ARG A 130 -1.32 -18.42 5.15
N VAL A 131 -0.52 -18.50 4.08
CA VAL A 131 -0.83 -19.33 2.90
C VAL A 131 -0.85 -20.81 3.26
N ALA A 132 0.10 -21.27 4.07
CA ALA A 132 0.18 -22.66 4.52
C ALA A 132 -1.03 -23.07 5.37
N GLY A 133 -1.51 -22.19 6.27
CA GLY A 133 -2.59 -22.42 7.21
C GLY A 133 -4.00 -22.12 6.69
N SER A 134 -4.18 -21.86 5.38
CA SER A 134 -5.46 -21.37 4.84
C SER A 134 -5.91 -22.11 3.57
N ALA A 135 -7.12 -21.77 3.08
CA ALA A 135 -7.70 -22.27 1.83
C ALA A 135 -7.18 -21.51 0.58
N ILE A 136 -6.13 -20.71 0.70
CA ILE A 136 -5.56 -19.98 -0.44
C ILE A 136 -4.96 -20.96 -1.45
N GLU A 137 -5.43 -20.91 -2.68
CA GLU A 137 -4.99 -21.70 -3.83
C GLU A 137 -4.11 -20.88 -4.78
N GLU A 138 -4.36 -19.58 -4.87
CA GLU A 138 -3.61 -18.66 -5.72
C GLU A 138 -3.08 -17.46 -4.96
N VAL A 139 -1.78 -17.20 -5.10
CA VAL A 139 -1.10 -16.00 -4.62
C VAL A 139 -0.73 -15.13 -5.82
N ILE A 140 -1.30 -13.94 -5.90
CA ILE A 140 -1.07 -12.97 -6.98
C ILE A 140 -0.10 -11.91 -6.48
N LEU A 141 1.11 -11.89 -7.00
CA LEU A 141 2.13 -10.92 -6.63
C LEU A 141 1.87 -9.59 -7.37
N ALA A 142 1.57 -8.55 -6.62
CA ALA A 142 1.31 -7.19 -7.10
C ALA A 142 2.33 -6.20 -6.54
N THR A 143 3.60 -6.61 -6.54
CA THR A 143 4.73 -5.72 -6.21
C THR A 143 4.99 -4.76 -7.37
N SER A 144 5.59 -3.62 -7.05
CA SER A 144 5.93 -2.58 -8.03
C SER A 144 6.87 -3.09 -9.13
N PRO A 145 6.82 -2.54 -10.35
CA PRO A 145 7.73 -2.94 -11.44
C PRO A 145 9.11 -2.25 -11.33
N THR A 146 9.60 -2.05 -10.11
CA THR A 146 10.94 -1.56 -9.78
C THR A 146 11.90 -2.72 -9.57
N ILE A 147 13.21 -2.44 -9.48
CA ILE A 147 14.23 -3.46 -9.19
C ILE A 147 13.93 -4.16 -7.86
N GLU A 148 13.56 -3.39 -6.84
CA GLU A 148 13.23 -3.87 -5.50
C GLU A 148 11.95 -4.72 -5.51
N GLY A 149 10.92 -4.26 -6.23
CA GLY A 149 9.67 -5.00 -6.36
C GLY A 149 9.81 -6.30 -7.16
N GLU A 150 10.67 -6.32 -8.20
CA GLU A 150 11.01 -7.55 -8.93
C GLU A 150 11.80 -8.53 -8.04
N ALA A 151 12.81 -8.05 -7.31
CA ALA A 151 13.56 -8.86 -6.36
C ALA A 151 12.62 -9.45 -5.28
N THR A 152 11.69 -8.66 -4.78
CA THR A 152 10.67 -9.07 -3.82
C THR A 152 9.78 -10.17 -4.40
N ALA A 153 9.28 -9.99 -5.63
CA ALA A 153 8.45 -11.00 -6.30
C ALA A 153 9.19 -12.33 -6.48
N ILE A 154 10.44 -12.29 -6.93
CA ILE A 154 11.27 -13.48 -7.10
C ILE A 154 11.51 -14.18 -5.76
N TYR A 155 11.82 -13.43 -4.72
CA TYR A 155 12.00 -13.97 -3.38
C TYR A 155 10.73 -14.66 -2.88
N LEU A 156 9.58 -13.97 -2.93
CA LEU A 156 8.29 -14.51 -2.50
C LEU A 156 7.89 -15.74 -3.30
N SER A 157 8.12 -15.73 -4.62
CA SER A 157 7.86 -16.91 -5.46
C SER A 157 8.64 -18.13 -4.98
N ARG A 158 9.94 -17.97 -4.68
CA ARG A 158 10.76 -19.06 -4.16
C ARG A 158 10.32 -19.53 -2.78
N LEU A 159 9.94 -18.60 -1.90
CA LEU A 159 9.46 -18.89 -0.54
C LEU A 159 8.14 -19.69 -0.57
N LEU A 160 7.23 -19.34 -1.49
CA LEU A 160 5.88 -19.91 -1.55
C LEU A 160 5.78 -21.17 -2.44
N THR A 161 6.70 -21.38 -3.37
CA THR A 161 6.71 -22.56 -4.27
C THR A 161 6.60 -23.90 -3.53
N PRO A 162 7.30 -24.13 -2.40
CA PRO A 162 7.20 -25.38 -1.65
C PRO A 162 5.80 -25.64 -1.06
N LEU A 163 4.95 -24.63 -0.96
CA LEU A 163 3.59 -24.76 -0.45
C LEU A 163 2.61 -25.32 -1.49
N GLY A 164 3.05 -25.54 -2.73
CA GLY A 164 2.24 -26.14 -3.81
C GLY A 164 1.06 -25.26 -4.27
N ARG A 165 1.13 -23.96 -4.03
CA ARG A 165 0.09 -23.01 -4.46
C ARG A 165 0.43 -22.40 -5.81
N ARG A 166 -0.61 -22.01 -6.55
CA ARG A 166 -0.42 -21.25 -7.79
C ARG A 166 0.12 -19.87 -7.46
N ILE A 167 1.24 -19.48 -8.06
CA ILE A 167 1.82 -18.16 -7.92
C ILE A 167 1.72 -17.48 -9.28
N SER A 168 1.08 -16.33 -9.30
CA SER A 168 0.92 -15.49 -10.48
C SER A 168 1.40 -14.06 -10.18
N ARG A 169 1.60 -13.28 -11.23
CA ARG A 169 1.96 -11.87 -11.10
C ARG A 169 0.98 -11.02 -11.89
N ILE A 170 0.71 -9.79 -11.41
CA ILE A 170 -0.05 -8.83 -12.20
C ILE A 170 0.66 -8.57 -13.53
N ALA A 171 -0.13 -8.40 -14.59
CA ALA A 171 0.40 -8.09 -15.92
C ALA A 171 1.12 -6.74 -15.90
N LEU A 172 2.27 -6.71 -16.56
CA LEU A 172 3.06 -5.50 -16.80
C LEU A 172 2.97 -5.16 -18.29
N GLY A 173 2.80 -3.86 -18.60
CA GLY A 173 2.72 -3.46 -19.99
C GLY A 173 2.25 -2.01 -20.18
N VAL A 174 1.92 -1.68 -21.43
CA VAL A 174 1.47 -0.35 -21.81
C VAL A 174 0.13 -0.02 -21.13
N PRO A 175 0.02 1.15 -20.47
CA PRO A 175 -1.24 1.59 -19.87
C PRO A 175 -2.34 1.76 -20.92
N VAL A 176 -3.59 1.46 -20.51
CA VAL A 176 -4.76 1.65 -21.37
C VAL A 176 -4.93 3.13 -21.73
N GLY A 177 -5.08 3.42 -23.02
CA GLY A 177 -5.23 4.79 -23.56
C GLY A 177 -3.93 5.49 -23.89
N MET A 178 -2.78 4.83 -23.73
CA MET A 178 -1.49 5.34 -24.17
C MET A 178 -1.21 4.87 -25.62
N ASP A 179 -0.75 5.76 -26.48
CA ASP A 179 -0.25 5.39 -27.78
C ASP A 179 1.10 4.65 -27.64
N LEU A 180 1.30 3.58 -28.40
CA LEU A 180 2.49 2.73 -28.28
C LEU A 180 3.79 3.48 -28.56
N GLU A 181 3.75 4.52 -29.40
CA GLU A 181 4.93 5.33 -29.74
C GLU A 181 5.50 6.12 -28.57
N TYR A 182 4.71 6.36 -27.50
CA TYR A 182 5.16 7.07 -26.30
C TYR A 182 5.63 6.12 -25.17
N ALA A 183 5.49 4.82 -25.36
CA ALA A 183 5.97 3.86 -24.38
C ALA A 183 7.49 3.65 -24.51
N ASP A 184 8.18 3.56 -23.37
CA ASP A 184 9.61 3.25 -23.35
C ASP A 184 9.88 1.80 -23.81
N GLU A 185 11.13 1.54 -24.21
CA GLU A 185 11.55 0.25 -24.77
C GLU A 185 11.33 -0.92 -23.81
N VAL A 186 11.54 -0.71 -22.50
CA VAL A 186 11.38 -1.75 -21.48
C VAL A 186 9.90 -2.11 -21.32
N THR A 187 9.02 -1.10 -21.29
CA THR A 187 7.56 -1.28 -21.21
C THR A 187 7.04 -2.01 -22.45
N LEU A 188 7.51 -1.65 -23.65
CA LEU A 188 7.14 -2.35 -24.89
C LEU A 188 7.59 -3.81 -24.89
N LEU A 189 8.83 -4.09 -24.47
CA LEU A 189 9.35 -5.43 -24.37
C LEU A 189 8.53 -6.28 -23.40
N LYS A 190 8.25 -5.78 -22.20
CA LYS A 190 7.39 -6.46 -21.21
C LYS A 190 5.98 -6.72 -21.73
N SER A 191 5.42 -5.78 -22.51
CA SER A 191 4.11 -5.96 -23.14
C SER A 191 4.09 -7.07 -24.18
N LEU A 192 5.15 -7.17 -24.99
CA LEU A 192 5.31 -8.25 -25.97
C LEU A 192 5.50 -9.62 -25.32
N ASP A 193 6.30 -9.66 -24.25
CA ASP A 193 6.52 -10.91 -23.48
C ASP A 193 5.24 -11.37 -22.80
N GLY A 194 4.47 -10.44 -22.23
CA GLY A 194 3.19 -10.70 -21.55
C GLY A 194 1.97 -10.77 -22.48
N ARG A 195 2.14 -10.80 -23.80
CA ARG A 195 1.05 -10.84 -24.77
C ARG A 195 0.12 -12.03 -24.57
N ARG A 196 -1.15 -11.83 -24.82
CA ARG A 196 -2.19 -12.87 -24.75
C ARG A 196 -2.72 -13.18 -26.14
N GLU A 197 -3.14 -14.43 -26.35
CA GLU A 197 -3.89 -14.81 -27.54
C GLU A 197 -5.26 -14.15 -27.53
N ILE A 198 -5.70 -13.71 -28.68
CA ILE A 198 -7.06 -13.20 -28.92
C ILE A 198 -7.85 -14.34 -29.54
N ALA A 199 -8.87 -14.81 -28.84
CA ALA A 199 -9.80 -15.84 -29.32
C ALA A 199 -10.93 -15.20 -30.11
#